data_77d21f1cf51f9d4c605b9add0ad15006
#
_entry.id   77d21f1cf51f9d4c605b9add0ad15006
#
_cell.length_a   1.000
_cell.length_b   1.000
_cell.length_c   1.000
_cell.angle_alpha   90.00
_cell.angle_beta   90.00
_cell.angle_gamma   90.00
#
_symmetry.space_group_name_H-M   'P 1'
#
loop_
_entity.id
_entity.type
_entity.pdbx_description
1 polymer ?
#
loop_
_entity_poly.entity_id
_entity_poly.type
_entity_poly.pdbx_seq_one_letter_code
_entity_poly.pdbx_strand_id
1 'polypeptide(L)' 'MKRIAILGAGESGAGAAVLAKVKGFETFVSDMSAIKDKYKELLDSHQIAWEEGHHTEELILNADEVIKSPRYPE' A
#
# COMPACT_ATOMS: atom_id res chain seq x y z
N MET A 1 -4.22 5.43 -16.22
CA MET A 1 -3.48 4.45 -15.44
C MET A 1 -4.31 3.98 -14.25
N LYS A 2 -4.40 2.69 -14.05
CA LYS A 2 -5.18 2.14 -12.95
C LYS A 2 -4.49 2.44 -11.61
N ARG A 3 -5.27 2.84 -10.62
CA ARG A 3 -4.79 3.12 -9.27
C ARG A 3 -5.20 2.01 -8.34
N ILE A 4 -4.21 1.52 -7.59
CA ILE A 4 -4.43 0.45 -6.62
C ILE A 4 -4.03 0.96 -5.23
N ALA A 5 -4.95 0.83 -4.28
CA ALA A 5 -4.66 1.13 -2.88
C ALA A 5 -4.57 -0.19 -2.11
N ILE A 6 -3.54 -0.32 -1.31
CA ILE A 6 -3.31 -1.52 -0.52
C ILE A 6 -3.42 -1.17 0.96
N LEU A 7 -4.30 -1.88 1.66
CA LEU A 7 -4.48 -1.72 3.10
C LEU A 7 -3.67 -2.76 3.84
N GLY A 8 -2.72 -2.29 4.64
CA GLY A 8 -1.79 -3.15 5.35
C GLY A 8 -0.45 -3.22 4.65
N ALA A 9 0.61 -2.88 5.36
CA ALA A 9 1.97 -2.81 4.81
C ALA A 9 2.93 -3.78 5.48
N GLY A 10 2.43 -4.96 5.84
CA GLY A 10 3.29 -6.05 6.28
C GLY A 10 3.92 -6.74 5.09
N GLU A 11 4.43 -7.93 5.31
CA GLU A 11 5.10 -8.69 4.24
C GLU A 11 4.22 -8.87 3.00
N SER A 12 2.98 -9.30 3.19
CA SER A 12 2.05 -9.53 2.09
C SER A 12 1.67 -8.24 1.38
N GLY A 13 1.35 -7.20 2.15
CA GLY A 13 0.92 -5.92 1.60
C GLY A 13 2.04 -5.22 0.83
N ALA A 14 3.23 -5.19 1.40
CA ALA A 14 4.38 -4.58 0.74
C ALA A 14 4.73 -5.35 -0.53
N GLY A 15 4.67 -6.68 -0.49
CA GLY A 15 4.93 -7.50 -1.67
C GLY A 15 3.91 -7.26 -2.78
N ALA A 16 2.63 -7.17 -2.41
CA ALA A 16 1.58 -6.87 -3.38
C ALA A 16 1.77 -5.48 -4.00
N ALA A 17 2.21 -4.52 -3.19
CA ALA A 17 2.46 -3.16 -3.66
C ALA A 17 3.59 -3.13 -4.70
N VAL A 18 4.68 -3.82 -4.42
CA VAL A 18 5.80 -3.90 -5.35
C VAL A 18 5.36 -4.55 -6.66
N LEU A 19 4.62 -5.65 -6.56
CA LEU A 19 4.13 -6.34 -7.76
C LEU A 19 3.24 -5.43 -8.59
N ALA A 20 2.33 -4.72 -7.97
CA ALA A 20 1.44 -3.78 -8.66
C ALA A 20 2.24 -2.67 -9.36
N LYS A 21 3.23 -2.14 -8.66
CA LYS A 21 4.07 -1.07 -9.21
C LYS A 21 4.88 -1.56 -10.40
N VAL A 22 5.44 -2.75 -10.30
CA VAL A 22 6.22 -3.36 -11.40
C VAL A 22 5.35 -3.56 -12.63
N LYS A 23 4.07 -3.88 -12.43
CA LYS A 23 3.12 -4.05 -13.53
C LYS A 23 2.64 -2.72 -14.13
N GLY A 24 3.08 -1.61 -13.58
CA GLY A 24 2.76 -0.29 -14.14
C GLY A 24 1.54 0.38 -13.53
N PHE A 25 1.01 -0.13 -12.43
CA PHE A 25 -0.12 0.49 -11.75
C PHE A 25 0.36 1.59 -10.81
N GLU A 26 -0.43 2.66 -10.68
CA GLU A 26 -0.21 3.66 -9.67
C GLU A 26 -0.60 3.05 -8.33
N THR A 27 0.33 3.02 -7.38
CA THR A 27 0.15 2.24 -6.16
C THR A 27 0.29 3.11 -4.91
N PHE A 28 -0.61 2.93 -3.96
CA PHE A 28 -0.61 3.62 -2.68
C PHE A 28 -0.83 2.62 -1.57
N VAL A 29 -0.06 2.72 -0.48
CA VAL A 29 -0.16 1.80 0.65
C VAL A 29 -0.57 2.57 1.89
N SER A 30 -1.54 2.06 2.63
CA SER A 30 -2.03 2.69 3.85
C SER A 30 -2.11 1.65 4.96
N ASP A 31 -1.61 2.01 6.16
CA ASP A 31 -1.65 1.13 7.32
C ASP A 31 -2.03 1.93 8.56
N MET A 32 -2.98 1.43 9.33
CA MET A 32 -3.38 2.07 10.59
C MET A 32 -2.29 2.00 11.65
N SER A 33 -1.41 1.02 11.55
CA SER A 33 -0.29 0.84 12.46
C SER A 33 0.98 1.40 11.85
N ALA A 34 2.06 1.44 12.64
CA ALA A 34 3.36 1.84 12.13
C ALA A 34 3.89 0.77 11.17
N ILE A 35 4.43 1.21 10.06
CA ILE A 35 5.04 0.31 9.08
C ILE A 35 6.49 0.06 9.48
N LYS A 36 6.93 -1.20 9.42
CA LYS A 36 8.32 -1.52 9.75
C LYS A 36 9.28 -0.87 8.76
N ASP A 37 10.42 -0.43 9.26
CA ASP A 37 11.40 0.27 8.44
C ASP A 37 11.81 -0.49 7.18
N LYS A 38 11.96 -1.81 7.29
CA LYS A 38 12.35 -2.63 6.12
C LYS A 38 11.31 -2.55 4.99
N TYR A 39 10.03 -2.42 5.34
CA TYR A 39 8.97 -2.28 4.35
C TYR A 39 8.87 -0.86 3.82
N LYS A 40 9.12 0.14 4.68
CA LYS A 40 9.21 1.52 4.22
C LYS A 40 10.32 1.69 3.18
N GLU A 41 11.47 1.10 3.47
CA GLU A 41 12.60 1.15 2.54
C GLU A 41 12.27 0.48 1.21
N LEU A 42 11.58 -0.65 1.27
CA LEU A 42 11.15 -1.36 0.07
C LEU A 42 10.19 -0.52 -0.77
N LEU A 43 9.19 0.08 -0.11
CA LEU A 43 8.21 0.93 -0.78
C LEU A 43 8.87 2.16 -1.39
N ASP A 44 9.75 2.81 -0.62
CA ASP A 44 10.47 4.00 -1.09
C ASP A 44 11.37 3.68 -2.28
N SER A 45 12.03 2.53 -2.26
CA SER A 45 12.92 2.13 -3.34
C SER A 45 12.18 1.90 -4.66
N HIS A 46 10.89 1.60 -4.58
CA HIS A 46 10.04 1.44 -5.76
C HIS A 46 9.17 2.66 -6.03
N GLN A 47 9.43 3.76 -5.31
CA GLN A 47 8.69 5.02 -5.47
C GLN A 47 7.19 4.84 -5.24
N ILE A 48 6.84 4.03 -4.24
CA ILE A 48 5.45 3.78 -3.86
C ILE A 48 5.09 4.70 -2.69
N ALA A 49 4.04 5.50 -2.84
CA ALA A 49 3.56 6.36 -1.77
C ALA A 49 2.91 5.51 -0.67
N TRP A 50 3.11 5.90 0.58
CA TRP A 50 2.52 5.19 1.70
C TRP A 50 2.17 6.15 2.83
N GLU A 51 1.30 5.70 3.73
CA GLU A 51 0.98 6.40 4.97
C GLU A 51 0.85 5.37 6.09
N GLU A 52 1.10 5.81 7.31
CA GLU A 52 0.99 4.95 8.49
C GLU A 52 0.27 5.66 9.62
N GLY A 53 -0.31 4.89 10.53
CA GLY A 53 -0.99 5.42 11.69
C GLY A 53 -2.38 5.96 11.43
N HIS A 54 -2.84 5.93 10.20
CA HIS A 54 -4.17 6.39 9.80
C HIS A 54 -4.46 5.98 8.38
N HIS A 55 -5.71 6.12 7.98
CA HIS A 55 -6.12 5.93 6.58
C HIS A 55 -6.69 7.26 6.08
N THR A 56 -6.16 7.74 4.96
CA THR A 56 -6.74 8.89 4.28
C THR A 56 -7.81 8.39 3.33
N GLU A 57 -9.05 8.50 3.75
CA GLU A 57 -10.21 7.98 3.03
C GLU A 57 -10.25 8.43 1.58
N GLU A 58 -9.99 9.70 1.35
CA GLU A 58 -10.02 10.29 0.03
C GLU A 58 -9.06 9.59 -0.93
N LEU A 59 -7.86 9.27 -0.46
CA LEU A 59 -6.87 8.58 -1.29
C LEU A 59 -7.27 7.15 -1.58
N ILE A 60 -7.89 6.49 -0.60
CA ILE A 60 -8.33 5.11 -0.75
C ILE A 60 -9.53 5.01 -1.67
N LEU A 61 -10.53 5.88 -1.47
CA LEU A 61 -11.73 5.87 -2.29
C LEU A 61 -11.48 6.29 -3.74
N ASN A 62 -10.40 7.03 -3.97
CA ASN A 62 -10.03 7.44 -5.31
C ASN A 62 -9.31 6.33 -6.10
N ALA A 63 -9.04 5.21 -5.48
CA ALA A 63 -8.41 4.09 -6.15
C ALA A 63 -9.42 3.31 -6.98
N ASP A 64 -8.96 2.75 -8.08
CA ASP A 64 -9.79 1.89 -8.92
C ASP A 64 -10.02 0.53 -8.26
N GLU A 65 -9.06 0.11 -7.46
CA GLU A 65 -9.14 -1.15 -6.75
C GLU A 65 -8.48 -1.01 -5.38
N VAL A 66 -9.12 -1.59 -4.35
CA VAL A 66 -8.57 -1.60 -3.00
C VAL A 66 -8.30 -3.05 -2.62
N ILE A 67 -7.05 -3.33 -2.27
CA ILE A 67 -6.62 -4.66 -1.88
C ILE A 67 -6.30 -4.64 -0.39
N LYS A 68 -6.93 -5.53 0.36
CA LYS A 68 -6.68 -5.66 1.78
C LYS A 68 -5.69 -6.81 2.00
N SER A 69 -4.62 -6.54 2.72
CA SER A 69 -3.66 -7.58 3.08
C SER A 69 -4.36 -8.68 3.86
N PRO A 70 -4.05 -9.97 3.61
CA PRO A 70 -4.73 -11.08 4.30
C PRO A 70 -4.65 -11.03 5.82
N ARG A 71 -3.63 -10.40 6.37
CA ARG A 71 -3.44 -10.30 7.82
C ARG A 71 -3.90 -8.98 8.40
N TYR A 72 -4.41 -8.08 7.57
CA TYR A 72 -4.84 -6.77 8.04
C TYR A 72 -6.24 -6.91 8.66
N PRO A 73 -6.45 -6.40 9.88
CA PRO A 73 -7.76 -6.52 10.53
C PRO A 73 -8.83 -5.72 9.78
N GLU A 74 -10.02 -6.23 9.86
CA GLU A 74 -11.17 -5.59 9.22
C GLU A 74 -11.64 -4.34 9.95
#